data_e75a1c853691176c017ca8f1951e3c9c
#
_entry.id   e75a1c853691176c017ca8f1951e3c9c
#
_cell.length_a   1.000
_cell.length_b   1.000
_cell.length_c   1.000
_cell.angle_alpha   90.00
_cell.angle_beta   90.00
_cell.angle_gamma   90.00
#
_symmetry.space_group_name_H-M   'P 1'
#
loop_
_entity.id
_entity.type
_entity.pdbx_description
1 polymer ?
#
loop_
_entity_poly.entity_id
_entity_poly.type
_entity_poly.pdbx_seq_one_letter_code
_entity_poly.pdbx_strand_id
1 'polypeptide(L)'
;AWFKFTVIFGAVSAVIFILSAMSVKNVDVYDPAAKNAKTEKKGFSLKETFSVITKNKALLCVLIAYGTDMFAFQISNSLRMYFFKYNMGGRTDLITYIGYASTFVGFALVAFIQPFVKKTGKRAGIIGIEALAILVTLPMLVTGLKGAYAISAVMFTYIAITFTWTINNMLSRSAVLDSANYAQMTLGINGTALVNSTFTFVNKCCQAFSMFFSGIILS
;
A
#
# COMPACT_ATOMS: atom_id res chain seq x y z
N ALA A 1 20.27 -14.67 -19.30
CA ALA A 1 19.67 -15.02 -18.00
C ALA A 1 18.30 -14.32 -17.82
N TRP A 2 18.20 -13.00 -18.01
CA TRP A 2 16.95 -12.21 -17.79
C TRP A 2 15.78 -12.66 -18.67
N PHE A 3 15.98 -12.91 -19.95
CA PHE A 3 14.94 -13.37 -20.88
C PHE A 3 14.29 -14.67 -20.40
N LYS A 4 15.09 -15.68 -20.05
CA LYS A 4 14.56 -16.96 -19.53
C LYS A 4 13.76 -16.78 -18.23
N PHE A 5 14.28 -15.95 -17.32
CA PHE A 5 13.59 -15.60 -16.08
C PHE A 5 12.22 -14.96 -16.34
N THR A 6 12.16 -13.95 -17.22
CA THR A 6 10.92 -13.25 -17.55
C THR A 6 9.88 -14.18 -18.19
N VAL A 7 10.31 -15.06 -19.10
CA VAL A 7 9.42 -16.02 -19.75
C VAL A 7 8.86 -17.03 -18.77
N ILE A 8 9.69 -17.60 -17.87
CA ILE A 8 9.23 -18.56 -16.87
C ILE A 8 8.23 -17.90 -15.90
N PHE A 9 8.57 -16.72 -15.37
CA PHE A 9 7.65 -16.01 -14.46
C PHE A 9 6.38 -15.55 -15.15
N GLY A 10 6.45 -15.12 -16.39
CA GLY A 10 5.28 -14.77 -17.21
C GLY A 10 4.36 -15.97 -17.41
N ALA A 11 4.91 -17.14 -17.74
CA ALA A 11 4.14 -18.37 -17.90
C ALA A 11 3.47 -18.80 -16.58
N VAL A 12 4.22 -18.81 -15.46
CA VAL A 12 3.67 -19.12 -14.13
C VAL A 12 2.56 -18.15 -13.75
N SER A 13 2.75 -16.85 -13.96
CA SER A 13 1.73 -15.84 -13.71
C SER A 13 0.47 -16.06 -14.54
N ALA A 14 0.62 -16.38 -15.84
CA ALA A 14 -0.51 -16.66 -16.73
C ALA A 14 -1.32 -17.87 -16.23
N VAL A 15 -0.66 -18.95 -15.82
CA VAL A 15 -1.32 -20.15 -15.25
C VAL A 15 -2.10 -19.78 -13.98
N ILE A 16 -1.50 -19.01 -13.06
CA ILE A 16 -2.15 -18.58 -11.82
C ILE A 16 -3.39 -17.72 -12.13
N PHE A 17 -3.31 -16.79 -13.09
CA PHE A 17 -4.44 -15.97 -13.50
C PHE A 17 -5.58 -16.80 -14.13
N ILE A 18 -5.25 -17.79 -14.97
CA ILE A 18 -6.24 -18.68 -15.55
C ILE A 18 -6.94 -19.51 -14.47
N LEU A 19 -6.19 -20.09 -13.54
CA LEU A 19 -6.75 -20.87 -12.42
C LEU A 19 -7.62 -19.98 -11.52
N SER A 20 -7.21 -18.75 -11.24
CA SER A 20 -8.01 -17.79 -10.49
C SER A 20 -9.33 -17.45 -11.22
N ALA A 21 -9.27 -17.19 -12.51
CA ALA A 21 -10.47 -16.92 -13.32
C ALA A 21 -11.44 -18.12 -13.37
N MET A 22 -10.89 -19.33 -13.48
CA MET A 22 -11.69 -20.56 -13.46
C MET A 22 -12.36 -20.79 -12.10
N SER A 23 -11.67 -20.45 -11.00
CA SER A 23 -12.20 -20.57 -9.63
C SER A 23 -13.41 -19.67 -9.37
N VAL A 24 -13.46 -18.50 -10.02
CA VAL A 24 -14.56 -17.51 -9.85
C VAL A 24 -15.72 -17.76 -10.81
N LYS A 25 -15.53 -18.56 -11.86
CA LYS A 25 -16.54 -18.80 -12.91
C LYS A 25 -17.91 -19.21 -12.40
N ASN A 26 -17.99 -19.99 -11.32
CA ASN A 26 -19.25 -20.46 -10.75
C ASN A 26 -19.89 -19.48 -9.76
N VAL A 27 -19.14 -18.46 -9.33
CA VAL A 27 -19.58 -17.43 -8.37
C VAL A 27 -20.05 -16.19 -9.13
N ASP A 28 -19.43 -15.91 -10.27
CA ASP A 28 -19.78 -14.79 -11.16
C ASP A 28 -20.94 -15.21 -12.08
N VAL A 29 -22.15 -15.34 -11.49
CA VAL A 29 -23.36 -15.63 -12.24
C VAL A 29 -23.81 -14.33 -12.90
N TYR A 30 -23.57 -14.23 -14.20
CA TYR A 30 -24.14 -13.16 -15.01
C TYR A 30 -25.68 -13.26 -14.97
N ASP A 31 -26.33 -12.32 -14.26
CA ASP A 31 -27.78 -12.19 -14.24
C ASP A 31 -28.22 -11.27 -15.38
N PRO A 32 -28.83 -11.83 -16.47
CA PRO A 32 -29.32 -11.00 -17.56
C PRO A 32 -30.46 -10.07 -17.12
N ALA A 33 -31.19 -10.39 -16.04
CA ALA A 33 -32.26 -9.56 -15.50
C ALA A 33 -31.69 -8.28 -14.83
N ALA A 34 -30.49 -8.31 -14.26
CA ALA A 34 -29.81 -7.15 -13.75
C ALA A 34 -29.47 -6.11 -14.83
N LYS A 35 -29.39 -6.52 -16.10
CA LYS A 35 -29.22 -5.64 -17.26
C LYS A 35 -30.48 -4.86 -17.61
N ASN A 36 -31.65 -5.45 -17.34
CA ASN A 36 -32.97 -4.86 -17.61
C ASN A 36 -33.52 -4.07 -16.42
N ALA A 37 -33.01 -4.29 -15.21
CA ALA A 37 -33.15 -3.32 -14.15
C ALA A 37 -32.42 -2.05 -14.63
N LYS A 38 -33.21 -1.10 -15.16
CA LYS A 38 -32.77 0.27 -15.44
C LYS A 38 -32.34 0.96 -14.13
N THR A 39 -31.31 0.45 -13.49
CA THR A 39 -30.50 1.29 -12.67
C THR A 39 -29.91 2.27 -13.68
N GLU A 40 -30.47 3.46 -13.75
CA GLU A 40 -29.89 4.56 -14.49
C GLU A 40 -28.40 4.58 -14.12
N LYS A 41 -27.57 4.04 -15.01
CA LYS A 41 -26.12 4.22 -14.94
C LYS A 41 -25.88 5.69 -15.31
N LYS A 42 -26.32 6.62 -14.46
CA LYS A 42 -25.80 7.96 -14.45
C LYS A 42 -24.33 7.80 -14.13
N GLY A 43 -23.51 7.77 -15.17
CA GLY A 43 -22.09 7.94 -14.99
C GLY A 43 -21.90 9.20 -14.19
N PHE A 44 -21.24 9.09 -13.04
CA PHE A 44 -20.95 10.28 -12.23
C PHE A 44 -20.21 11.29 -13.09
N SER A 45 -20.75 12.50 -13.18
CA SER A 45 -20.04 13.62 -13.74
C SER A 45 -18.76 13.87 -12.89
N LEU A 46 -17.69 14.37 -13.50
CA LEU A 46 -16.47 14.75 -12.77
C LEU A 46 -16.78 15.66 -11.56
N LYS A 47 -17.75 16.56 -11.72
CA LYS A 47 -18.21 17.46 -10.64
C LYS A 47 -18.92 16.69 -9.52
N GLU A 48 -19.73 15.71 -9.83
CA GLU A 48 -20.40 14.86 -8.83
C GLU A 48 -19.38 13.97 -8.12
N THR A 49 -18.43 13.39 -8.87
CA THR A 49 -17.31 12.62 -8.33
C THR A 49 -16.53 13.44 -7.30
N PHE A 50 -16.14 14.65 -7.66
CA PHE A 50 -15.41 15.54 -6.76
C PHE A 50 -16.25 15.95 -5.55
N SER A 51 -17.54 16.21 -5.73
CA SER A 51 -18.46 16.51 -4.64
C SER A 51 -18.60 15.34 -3.65
N VAL A 52 -18.68 14.10 -4.13
CA VAL A 52 -18.76 12.92 -3.26
C VAL A 52 -17.48 12.75 -2.45
N ILE A 53 -16.32 12.93 -3.08
CA ILE A 53 -15.02 12.84 -2.40
C ILE A 53 -14.88 13.90 -1.31
N THR A 54 -15.20 15.16 -1.63
CA THR A 54 -15.05 16.30 -0.69
C THR A 54 -16.06 16.26 0.45
N LYS A 55 -17.26 15.76 0.22
CA LYS A 55 -18.28 15.57 1.28
C LYS A 55 -18.01 14.38 2.18
N ASN A 56 -17.27 13.38 1.70
CA ASN A 56 -16.89 12.22 2.49
C ASN A 56 -15.61 12.51 3.30
N LYS A 57 -15.77 13.16 4.46
CA LYS A 57 -14.64 13.50 5.34
C LYS A 57 -13.83 12.27 5.79
N ALA A 58 -14.48 11.13 5.98
CA ALA A 58 -13.79 9.89 6.35
C ALA A 58 -12.83 9.44 5.23
N LEU A 59 -13.29 9.48 3.98
CA LEU A 59 -12.46 9.17 2.82
C LEU A 59 -11.28 10.15 2.69
N LEU A 60 -11.53 11.45 2.83
CA LEU A 60 -10.46 12.47 2.75
C LEU A 60 -9.36 12.22 3.78
N CYS A 61 -9.72 11.98 5.03
CA CYS A 61 -8.74 11.66 6.08
C CYS A 61 -7.90 10.42 5.75
N VAL A 62 -8.54 9.36 5.27
CA VAL A 62 -7.84 8.12 4.88
C VAL A 62 -6.93 8.36 3.69
N LEU A 63 -7.39 9.12 2.68
CA LEU A 63 -6.60 9.42 1.48
C LEU A 63 -5.36 10.27 1.81
N ILE A 64 -5.48 11.26 2.68
CA ILE A 64 -4.36 12.10 3.11
C ILE A 64 -3.36 11.26 3.90
N ALA A 65 -3.81 10.52 4.91
CA ALA A 65 -2.94 9.69 5.74
C ALA A 65 -2.20 8.64 4.90
N TYR A 66 -2.94 7.87 4.09
CA TYR A 66 -2.36 6.86 3.21
C TYR A 66 -1.44 7.46 2.14
N GLY A 67 -1.85 8.59 1.53
CA GLY A 67 -1.06 9.26 0.51
C GLY A 67 0.29 9.74 1.03
N THR A 68 0.32 10.30 2.24
CA THR A 68 1.54 10.76 2.90
C THR A 68 2.47 9.59 3.23
N ASP A 69 1.93 8.52 3.81
CA ASP A 69 2.70 7.29 4.10
C ASP A 69 3.26 6.66 2.82
N MET A 70 2.41 6.52 1.80
CA MET A 70 2.82 5.97 0.50
C MET A 70 3.91 6.80 -0.17
N PHE A 71 3.82 8.14 -0.08
CA PHE A 71 4.82 9.05 -0.62
C PHE A 71 6.17 8.85 0.08
N ALA A 72 6.20 8.84 1.40
CA ALA A 72 7.40 8.64 2.21
C ALA A 72 8.04 7.25 1.94
N PHE A 73 7.20 6.19 1.92
CA PHE A 73 7.65 4.83 1.64
C PHE A 73 8.29 4.69 0.25
N GLN A 74 7.69 5.30 -0.78
CA GLN A 74 8.21 5.24 -2.14
C GLN A 74 9.51 6.02 -2.32
N ILE A 75 9.68 7.18 -1.69
CA ILE A 75 10.96 7.89 -1.66
C ILE A 75 12.03 7.01 -1.01
N SER A 76 11.74 6.44 0.17
CA SER A 76 12.66 5.54 0.86
C SER A 76 13.07 4.34 -0.01
N ASN A 77 12.13 3.73 -0.73
CA ASN A 77 12.42 2.62 -1.64
C ASN A 77 13.28 3.04 -2.83
N SER A 78 12.98 4.18 -3.45
CA SER A 78 13.71 4.69 -4.60
C SER A 78 15.17 5.03 -4.26
N LEU A 79 15.39 5.60 -3.06
CA LEU A 79 16.72 5.98 -2.61
C LEU A 79 17.52 4.83 -1.98
N ARG A 80 16.87 3.72 -1.63
CA ARG A 80 17.50 2.59 -0.92
C ARG A 80 18.74 2.06 -1.61
N MET A 81 18.67 1.83 -2.93
CA MET A 81 19.79 1.30 -3.70
C MET A 81 21.02 2.23 -3.65
N TYR A 82 20.77 3.54 -3.81
CA TYR A 82 21.81 4.57 -3.75
C TYR A 82 22.40 4.68 -2.35
N PHE A 83 21.56 4.63 -1.33
CA PHE A 83 21.99 4.64 0.06
C PHE A 83 22.98 3.50 0.36
N PHE A 84 22.63 2.25 -0.01
CA PHE A 84 23.54 1.11 0.21
C PHE A 84 24.80 1.19 -0.64
N LYS A 85 24.71 1.73 -1.85
CA LYS A 85 25.87 1.90 -2.73
C LYS A 85 26.87 2.93 -2.22
N TYR A 86 26.39 4.09 -1.75
CA TYR A 86 27.26 5.22 -1.42
C TYR A 86 27.55 5.37 0.07
N ASN A 87 26.62 5.06 0.94
CA ASN A 87 26.75 5.23 2.38
C ASN A 87 27.16 3.96 3.12
N MET A 88 26.89 2.78 2.55
CA MET A 88 27.17 1.49 3.18
C MET A 88 28.28 0.71 2.49
N GLY A 89 29.24 1.41 1.86
CA GLY A 89 30.42 0.80 1.25
C GLY A 89 30.13 -0.17 0.11
N GLY A 90 29.04 0.06 -0.66
CA GLY A 90 28.67 -0.78 -1.80
C GLY A 90 27.94 -2.08 -1.44
N ARG A 91 27.54 -2.27 -0.19
CA ARG A 91 26.86 -3.48 0.33
C ARG A 91 25.40 -3.61 -0.17
N THR A 92 25.21 -3.61 -1.49
CA THR A 92 23.89 -3.77 -2.10
C THR A 92 23.29 -5.18 -1.91
N ASP A 93 24.10 -6.16 -1.56
CA ASP A 93 23.70 -7.50 -1.14
C ASP A 93 22.70 -7.48 0.04
N LEU A 94 22.87 -6.54 0.96
CA LEU A 94 22.00 -6.37 2.13
C LEU A 94 20.55 -6.07 1.77
N ILE A 95 20.30 -5.45 0.61
CA ILE A 95 18.93 -5.19 0.10
C ILE A 95 18.18 -6.50 -0.12
N THR A 96 18.87 -7.52 -0.61
CA THR A 96 18.28 -8.84 -0.85
C THR A 96 17.92 -9.52 0.48
N TYR A 97 18.79 -9.45 1.48
CA TYR A 97 18.49 -10.00 2.82
C TYR A 97 17.35 -9.27 3.50
N ILE A 98 17.27 -7.93 3.39
CA ILE A 98 16.12 -7.15 3.87
C ILE A 98 14.84 -7.58 3.16
N GLY A 99 14.89 -7.81 1.85
CA GLY A 99 13.75 -8.29 1.06
C GLY A 99 13.24 -9.63 1.54
N TYR A 100 14.11 -10.60 1.77
CA TYR A 100 13.72 -11.91 2.31
C TYR A 100 13.11 -11.79 3.71
N ALA A 101 13.79 -11.09 4.64
CA ALA A 101 13.30 -10.90 5.99
C ALA A 101 11.92 -10.20 5.99
N SER A 102 11.75 -9.15 5.20
CA SER A 102 10.49 -8.42 5.06
C SER A 102 9.37 -9.30 4.50
N THR A 103 9.67 -10.20 3.57
CA THR A 103 8.69 -11.13 3.00
C THR A 103 8.21 -12.11 4.06
N PHE A 104 9.11 -12.74 4.81
CA PHE A 104 8.75 -13.66 5.90
C PHE A 104 7.92 -12.95 6.98
N VAL A 105 8.34 -11.77 7.39
CA VAL A 105 7.60 -10.94 8.35
C VAL A 105 6.20 -10.60 7.80
N GLY A 106 6.10 -10.23 6.52
CA GLY A 106 4.83 -9.94 5.86
C GLY A 106 3.85 -11.13 5.89
N PHE A 107 4.31 -12.35 5.60
CA PHE A 107 3.48 -13.55 5.68
C PHE A 107 3.00 -13.83 7.11
N ALA A 108 3.89 -13.72 8.09
CA ALA A 108 3.52 -13.92 9.50
C ALA A 108 2.46 -12.90 9.94
N LEU A 109 2.58 -11.64 9.50
CA LEU A 109 1.66 -10.57 9.85
C LEU A 109 0.24 -10.80 9.35
N VAL A 110 0.05 -11.38 8.17
CA VAL A 110 -1.29 -11.65 7.63
C VAL A 110 -2.13 -12.47 8.62
N ALA A 111 -1.51 -13.41 9.33
CA ALA A 111 -2.20 -14.23 10.33
C ALA A 111 -2.58 -13.42 11.60
N PHE A 112 -1.76 -12.45 12.00
CA PHE A 112 -1.93 -11.70 13.24
C PHE A 112 -2.73 -10.41 13.10
N ILE A 113 -2.86 -9.86 11.89
CA ILE A 113 -3.49 -8.54 11.69
C ILE A 113 -4.98 -8.56 12.04
N GLN A 114 -5.69 -9.63 11.72
CA GLN A 114 -7.13 -9.76 11.98
C GLN A 114 -7.48 -9.70 13.47
N PRO A 115 -6.87 -10.52 14.35
CA PRO A 115 -7.12 -10.43 15.79
C PRO A 115 -6.66 -9.09 16.40
N PHE A 116 -5.56 -8.51 15.88
CA PHE A 116 -5.09 -7.20 16.31
C PHE A 116 -6.12 -6.11 16.02
N VAL A 117 -6.64 -6.04 14.79
CA VAL A 117 -7.66 -5.04 14.40
C VAL A 117 -8.97 -5.20 15.15
N LYS A 118 -9.39 -6.44 15.40
CA LYS A 118 -10.60 -6.71 16.22
C LYS A 118 -10.46 -6.16 17.64
N LYS A 119 -9.26 -6.20 18.21
CA LYS A 119 -8.99 -5.77 19.59
C LYS A 119 -8.79 -4.26 19.72
N THR A 120 -8.06 -3.64 18.80
CA THR A 120 -7.65 -2.22 18.88
C THR A 120 -8.57 -1.29 18.10
N GLY A 121 -9.30 -1.80 17.10
CA GLY A 121 -10.00 -0.98 16.12
C GLY A 121 -9.07 -0.37 15.07
N LYS A 122 -9.62 -0.03 13.91
CA LYS A 122 -8.84 0.44 12.75
C LYS A 122 -8.14 1.78 13.00
N ARG A 123 -8.85 2.75 13.61
CA ARG A 123 -8.29 4.10 13.87
C ARG A 123 -7.11 4.05 14.83
N ALA A 124 -7.28 3.40 15.98
CA ALA A 124 -6.20 3.27 16.95
C ALA A 124 -5.05 2.43 16.41
N GLY A 125 -5.35 1.42 15.59
CA GLY A 125 -4.36 0.61 14.88
C GLY A 125 -3.50 1.43 13.93
N ILE A 126 -4.08 2.29 13.10
CA ILE A 126 -3.33 3.17 12.17
C ILE A 126 -2.44 4.13 12.96
N ILE A 127 -3.00 4.84 13.96
CA ILE A 127 -2.21 5.78 14.77
C ILE A 127 -1.07 5.08 15.51
N GLY A 128 -1.33 3.91 16.09
CA GLY A 128 -0.32 3.16 16.83
C GLY A 128 0.81 2.65 15.92
N ILE A 129 0.48 2.19 14.70
CA ILE A 129 1.47 1.69 13.76
C ILE A 129 2.33 2.84 13.19
N GLU A 130 1.76 4.02 12.95
CA GLU A 130 2.51 5.20 12.53
C GLU A 130 3.45 5.71 13.65
N ALA A 131 2.98 5.74 14.89
CA ALA A 131 3.83 6.05 16.03
C ALA A 131 4.99 5.04 16.15
N LEU A 132 4.72 3.76 15.96
CA LEU A 132 5.76 2.72 15.92
C LEU A 132 6.73 2.95 14.76
N ALA A 133 6.25 3.34 13.58
CA ALA A 133 7.10 3.64 12.43
C ALA A 133 8.12 4.76 12.76
N ILE A 134 7.69 5.81 13.44
CA ILE A 134 8.58 6.87 13.92
C ILE A 134 9.62 6.30 14.89
N LEU A 135 9.22 5.51 15.88
CA LEU A 135 10.12 4.95 16.87
C LEU A 135 11.18 4.02 16.26
N VAL A 136 10.82 3.20 15.29
CA VAL A 136 11.77 2.26 14.67
C VAL A 136 12.76 2.92 13.70
N THR A 137 12.55 4.20 13.34
CA THR A 137 13.53 4.98 12.56
C THR A 137 14.60 5.62 13.43
N LEU A 138 14.35 5.79 14.73
CA LEU A 138 15.29 6.43 15.65
C LEU A 138 16.68 5.77 15.71
N PRO A 139 16.84 4.43 15.73
CA PRO A 139 18.15 3.81 15.73
C PRO A 139 19.04 4.25 14.57
N MET A 140 18.47 4.43 13.40
CA MET A 140 19.19 4.89 12.22
C MET A 140 19.67 6.35 12.36
N LEU A 141 18.87 7.21 13.00
CA LEU A 141 19.23 8.60 13.27
C LEU A 141 20.31 8.71 14.37
N VAL A 142 20.18 7.94 15.45
CA VAL A 142 21.09 8.01 16.61
C VAL A 142 22.48 7.46 16.27
N THR A 143 22.58 6.37 15.50
CA THR A 143 23.88 5.78 15.11
C THR A 143 24.66 6.66 14.13
N GLY A 144 24.01 7.66 13.54
CA GLY A 144 24.64 8.55 12.55
C GLY A 144 25.24 7.81 11.36
N LEU A 145 24.83 6.56 11.12
CA LEU A 145 25.29 5.66 10.04
C LEU A 145 26.80 5.36 10.07
N LYS A 146 27.44 5.51 11.23
CA LYS A 146 28.87 5.27 11.43
C LYS A 146 29.10 4.20 12.50
N GLY A 147 30.20 3.45 12.33
CA GLY A 147 30.63 2.44 13.30
C GLY A 147 30.08 1.03 13.03
N ALA A 148 30.50 0.10 13.90
CA ALA A 148 30.24 -1.34 13.75
C ALA A 148 28.72 -1.71 13.77
N TYR A 149 27.91 -0.92 14.47
CA TYR A 149 26.46 -1.15 14.62
C TYR A 149 25.61 -0.52 13.52
N ALA A 150 26.21 0.27 12.61
CA ALA A 150 25.47 0.97 11.56
C ALA A 150 24.71 0.00 10.64
N ILE A 151 25.32 -1.10 10.26
CA ILE A 151 24.70 -2.09 9.37
C ILE A 151 23.49 -2.73 10.04
N SER A 152 23.61 -3.18 11.29
CA SER A 152 22.49 -3.81 12.02
C SER A 152 21.36 -2.82 12.28
N ALA A 153 21.64 -1.58 12.63
CA ALA A 153 20.65 -0.54 12.82
C ALA A 153 19.89 -0.24 11.52
N VAL A 154 20.61 -0.13 10.40
CA VAL A 154 20.00 0.10 9.07
C VAL A 154 19.14 -1.08 8.65
N MET A 155 19.62 -2.30 8.76
CA MET A 155 18.84 -3.50 8.43
C MET A 155 17.57 -3.60 9.29
N PHE A 156 17.70 -3.41 10.61
CA PHE A 156 16.57 -3.39 11.53
C PHE A 156 15.54 -2.35 11.11
N THR A 157 15.96 -1.12 10.86
CA THR A 157 15.07 -0.02 10.48
C THR A 157 14.32 -0.33 9.18
N TYR A 158 14.98 -0.81 8.14
CA TYR A 158 14.30 -1.13 6.88
C TYR A 158 13.32 -2.29 6.99
N ILE A 159 13.64 -3.34 7.77
CA ILE A 159 12.72 -4.44 8.04
C ILE A 159 11.52 -3.93 8.83
N ALA A 160 11.75 -3.14 9.86
CA ALA A 160 10.70 -2.59 10.71
C ALA A 160 9.79 -1.59 9.98
N ILE A 161 10.33 -0.72 9.12
CA ILE A 161 9.54 0.16 8.25
C ILE A 161 8.67 -0.67 7.31
N THR A 162 9.20 -1.73 6.70
CA THR A 162 8.40 -2.59 5.82
C THR A 162 7.28 -3.29 6.58
N PHE A 163 7.54 -3.68 7.83
CA PHE A 163 6.53 -4.24 8.74
C PHE A 163 5.41 -3.23 9.03
N THR A 164 5.74 -2.02 9.48
CA THR A 164 4.75 -0.98 9.80
C THR A 164 3.96 -0.58 8.57
N TRP A 165 4.62 -0.41 7.43
CA TRP A 165 3.98 -0.11 6.15
C TRP A 165 3.01 -1.19 5.69
N THR A 166 3.35 -2.47 5.84
CA THR A 166 2.47 -3.59 5.46
C THR A 166 1.17 -3.56 6.26
N ILE A 167 1.26 -3.36 7.59
CA ILE A 167 0.09 -3.26 8.45
C ILE A 167 -0.74 -2.02 8.10
N ASN A 168 -0.11 -0.86 7.95
CA ASN A 168 -0.80 0.38 7.61
C ASN A 168 -1.53 0.28 6.26
N ASN A 169 -0.91 -0.33 5.26
CA ASN A 169 -1.53 -0.56 3.95
C ASN A 169 -2.80 -1.41 4.04
N MET A 170 -2.77 -2.49 4.84
CA MET A 170 -3.94 -3.35 5.05
C MET A 170 -5.06 -2.61 5.81
N LEU A 171 -4.71 -1.87 6.85
CA LEU A 171 -5.67 -1.07 7.64
C LEU A 171 -6.30 0.03 6.81
N SER A 172 -5.50 0.75 6.04
CA SER A 172 -5.97 1.84 5.16
C SER A 172 -6.93 1.34 4.08
N ARG A 173 -6.63 0.21 3.43
CA ARG A 173 -7.56 -0.43 2.47
C ARG A 173 -8.89 -0.81 3.12
N SER A 174 -8.85 -1.36 4.32
CA SER A 174 -10.07 -1.67 5.09
C SER A 174 -10.85 -0.40 5.46
N ALA A 175 -10.17 0.69 5.83
CA ALA A 175 -10.80 1.98 6.12
C ALA A 175 -11.41 2.63 4.87
N VAL A 176 -10.82 2.43 3.69
CA VAL A 176 -11.40 2.85 2.39
C VAL A 176 -12.75 2.17 2.15
N LEU A 177 -12.86 0.87 2.41
CA LEU A 177 -14.14 0.15 2.29
C LEU A 177 -15.20 0.68 3.27
N ASP A 178 -14.80 0.97 4.52
CA ASP A 178 -15.72 1.60 5.50
C ASP A 178 -16.16 2.99 5.04
N SER A 179 -15.28 3.77 4.43
CA SER A 179 -15.64 5.10 3.90
C SER A 179 -16.62 5.01 2.71
N ALA A 180 -16.58 3.92 1.94
CA ALA A 180 -17.57 3.65 0.90
C ALA A 180 -18.94 3.35 1.50
N ASN A 181 -18.99 2.53 2.56
CA ASN A 181 -20.23 2.26 3.30
C ASN A 181 -20.78 3.54 3.94
N TYR A 182 -19.91 4.39 4.51
CA TYR A 182 -20.30 5.68 5.04
C TYR A 182 -20.92 6.59 3.97
N ALA A 183 -20.37 6.65 2.77
CA ALA A 183 -20.93 7.39 1.66
C ALA A 183 -22.32 6.88 1.26
N GLN A 184 -22.53 5.58 1.26
CA GLN A 184 -23.82 4.97 0.98
C GLN A 184 -24.86 5.33 2.04
N MET A 185 -24.50 5.28 3.32
CA MET A 185 -25.43 5.56 4.43
C MET A 185 -25.76 7.05 4.57
N THR A 186 -24.79 7.95 4.35
CA THR A 186 -24.95 9.39 4.58
C THR A 186 -25.32 10.19 3.35
N LEU A 187 -24.86 9.78 2.19
CA LEU A 187 -25.10 10.49 0.92
C LEU A 187 -26.07 9.77 -0.01
N GLY A 188 -26.52 8.56 0.36
CA GLY A 188 -27.42 7.73 -0.46
C GLY A 188 -26.80 7.27 -1.79
N ILE A 189 -25.46 7.35 -1.92
CA ILE A 189 -24.73 7.08 -3.14
C ILE A 189 -23.96 5.76 -3.01
N ASN A 190 -24.25 4.79 -3.87
CA ASN A 190 -23.43 3.58 -3.95
C ASN A 190 -22.09 3.93 -4.65
N GLY A 191 -21.17 4.50 -3.88
CA GLY A 191 -19.90 5.04 -4.36
C GLY A 191 -18.71 4.09 -4.21
N THR A 192 -18.91 2.79 -3.98
CA THR A 192 -17.81 1.84 -3.75
C THR A 192 -16.77 1.85 -4.87
N ALA A 193 -17.23 1.82 -6.13
CA ALA A 193 -16.34 1.89 -7.28
C ALA A 193 -15.60 3.23 -7.35
N LEU A 194 -16.29 4.34 -7.06
CA LEU A 194 -15.72 5.68 -7.04
C LEU A 194 -14.66 5.84 -5.95
N VAL A 195 -14.95 5.37 -4.74
CA VAL A 195 -14.02 5.40 -3.60
C VAL A 195 -12.76 4.60 -3.90
N ASN A 196 -12.90 3.38 -4.45
CA ASN A 196 -11.76 2.55 -4.80
C ASN A 196 -10.93 3.13 -5.97
N SER A 197 -11.57 3.71 -6.97
CA SER A 197 -10.84 4.36 -8.08
C SER A 197 -10.10 5.60 -7.60
N THR A 198 -10.70 6.40 -6.73
CA THR A 198 -10.04 7.57 -6.11
C THR A 198 -8.83 7.15 -5.28
N PHE A 199 -8.96 6.12 -4.47
CA PHE A 199 -7.84 5.57 -3.70
C PHE A 199 -6.70 5.10 -4.60
N THR A 200 -7.03 4.38 -5.67
CA THR A 200 -6.04 3.92 -6.66
C THR A 200 -5.38 5.09 -7.39
N PHE A 201 -6.15 6.11 -7.75
CA PHE A 201 -5.62 7.32 -8.38
C PHE A 201 -4.64 8.05 -7.47
N VAL A 202 -4.99 8.30 -6.21
CA VAL A 202 -4.10 8.94 -5.21
C VAL A 202 -2.82 8.11 -5.04
N ASN A 203 -2.93 6.79 -4.95
CA ASN A 203 -1.78 5.89 -4.87
C ASN A 203 -0.82 6.09 -6.06
N LYS A 204 -1.34 6.13 -7.29
CA LYS A 204 -0.53 6.33 -8.50
C LYS A 204 0.09 7.72 -8.56
N CYS A 205 -0.64 8.76 -8.17
CA CYS A 205 -0.10 10.10 -8.05
C CYS A 205 1.07 10.16 -7.04
N CYS A 206 0.90 9.60 -5.84
CA CYS A 206 1.95 9.55 -4.83
C CYS A 206 3.19 8.81 -5.33
N GLN A 207 3.03 7.68 -6.03
CA GLN A 207 4.14 6.96 -6.65
C GLN A 207 4.89 7.83 -7.67
N ALA A 208 4.17 8.48 -8.58
CA ALA A 208 4.77 9.32 -9.62
C ALA A 208 5.53 10.51 -9.01
N PHE A 209 4.92 11.23 -8.07
CA PHE A 209 5.57 12.34 -7.38
C PHE A 209 6.79 11.88 -6.57
N SER A 210 6.70 10.76 -5.88
CA SER A 210 7.84 10.21 -5.13
C SER A 210 9.03 9.92 -6.01
N MET A 211 8.81 9.33 -7.20
CA MET A 211 9.88 9.06 -8.16
C MET A 211 10.50 10.37 -8.69
N PHE A 212 9.65 11.36 -9.00
CA PHE A 212 10.12 12.67 -9.44
C PHE A 212 11.01 13.35 -8.38
N PHE A 213 10.55 13.42 -7.13
CA PHE A 213 11.32 14.00 -6.03
C PHE A 213 12.60 13.20 -5.73
N SER A 214 12.54 11.87 -5.81
CA SER A 214 13.74 11.04 -5.66
C SER A 214 14.79 11.34 -6.74
N GLY A 215 14.37 11.64 -7.97
CA GLY A 215 15.27 12.08 -9.04
C GLY A 215 15.93 13.42 -8.72
N ILE A 216 15.19 14.39 -8.19
CA ILE A 216 15.74 15.69 -7.77
C ILE A 216 16.75 15.54 -6.62
N ILE A 217 16.47 14.66 -5.65
CA ILE A 217 17.39 14.44 -4.50
C ILE A 217 18.71 13.81 -4.96
N LEU A 218 18.69 13.05 -6.06
CA LEU A 218 19.87 12.34 -6.59
C LEU A 218 20.66 13.15 -7.62
N SER A 219 20.10 14.25 -8.16
CA SER A 219 20.78 15.15 -9.08
C SER A 219 21.70 16.12 -8.35
#